data_12af94a60e82c0f2badfebb3665d46ec
#
_entry.id   12af94a60e82c0f2badfebb3665d46ec
#
_cell.length_a   1.000
_cell.length_b   1.000
_cell.length_c   1.000
_cell.angle_alpha   90.00
_cell.angle_beta   90.00
_cell.angle_gamma   90.00
#
_symmetry.space_group_name_H-M   'P 1'
#
loop_
_entity.id
_entity.type
_entity.pdbx_description
1 polymer ?
#
loop_
_entity_poly.entity_id
_entity_poly.type
_entity_poly.pdbx_seq_one_letter_code
_entity_poly.pdbx_strand_id
1 'polypeptide(L)'
;MQKFLKTGLVFLFCLVLITGCGIPKPETPVTSDGYTVTDHEGNTVYIPHKPKRIITAQLAFDTILLGIVPADHLVAVNVLSKDPMGSFIAGEVKNIRYTIPPGGQISTGLIMKTKPDLLILTDYIDKNTVEMIRSLGYPVVICHSPDSHQDIIDAIKLISQSVGYPEKGEKLINKMKSDLAGIEEKMKEIHTDPPVGLLVSQMQSYGGPGSMYDANLTFAHIRNGIEKAGLKNGEYLSKEMVLKSDPDFFLVAADRPVDTRKTNKYKREFLADPVVQTMKGRHNVVAVPSRYIYCGNQNCGWAIKALANAAYGPVYGELFDISDEHFIRADDL
;
A
#
# COMPACT_ATOMS: atom_id res chain seq x y z
N MET A 1 -38.51 73.13 -60.75
CA MET A 1 -39.13 73.40 -59.44
C MET A 1 -39.52 72.08 -58.82
N GLN A 2 -38.88 71.69 -57.82
CA GLN A 2 -39.25 70.80 -56.73
C GLN A 2 -37.99 70.10 -56.15
N LYS A 3 -37.72 70.44 -54.93
CA LYS A 3 -36.59 69.95 -54.17
C LYS A 3 -36.94 68.56 -53.56
N PHE A 4 -36.15 67.56 -53.87
CA PHE A 4 -36.21 66.25 -53.18
C PHE A 4 -35.40 66.32 -51.89
N LEU A 5 -36.10 66.07 -50.77
CA LEU A 5 -35.55 65.96 -49.47
C LEU A 5 -35.16 64.42 -49.24
N LYS A 6 -33.90 64.14 -49.14
CA LYS A 6 -33.42 62.75 -48.84
C LYS A 6 -33.37 62.56 -47.32
N THR A 7 -34.26 61.74 -46.82
CA THR A 7 -34.26 61.30 -45.46
C THR A 7 -33.30 60.07 -45.33
N GLY A 8 -32.16 60.28 -44.68
CA GLY A 8 -31.23 59.21 -44.41
C GLY A 8 -31.67 58.45 -43.17
N LEU A 9 -31.93 57.12 -43.32
CA LEU A 9 -32.22 56.19 -42.22
C LEU A 9 -30.89 55.66 -41.66
N VAL A 10 -30.55 56.10 -40.46
CA VAL A 10 -29.38 55.61 -39.73
C VAL A 10 -29.79 54.32 -39.03
N PHE A 11 -29.30 53.19 -39.51
CA PHE A 11 -29.40 51.88 -38.78
C PHE A 11 -28.35 51.86 -37.69
N LEU A 12 -28.79 52.01 -36.44
CA LEU A 12 -27.97 51.79 -35.25
C LEU A 12 -27.87 50.26 -34.95
N PHE A 13 -26.73 49.68 -35.28
CA PHE A 13 -26.44 48.25 -34.98
C PHE A 13 -26.05 48.14 -33.51
N CYS A 14 -26.99 47.73 -32.63
CA CYS A 14 -26.68 47.39 -31.25
C CYS A 14 -25.93 46.07 -31.20
N LEU A 15 -24.60 46.14 -31.02
CA LEU A 15 -23.76 44.99 -30.73
C LEU A 15 -23.98 44.60 -29.28
N VAL A 16 -24.81 43.57 -29.04
CA VAL A 16 -24.98 42.96 -27.70
C VAL A 16 -23.78 42.12 -27.43
N LEU A 17 -22.83 42.59 -26.62
CA LEU A 17 -21.76 41.80 -26.02
C LEU A 17 -22.37 40.87 -24.96
N ILE A 18 -22.55 39.62 -25.31
CA ILE A 18 -22.87 38.56 -24.36
C ILE A 18 -21.59 38.29 -23.56
N THR A 19 -21.40 39.02 -22.47
CA THR A 19 -20.44 38.62 -21.44
C THR A 19 -20.98 37.38 -20.77
N GLY A 20 -20.43 36.20 -21.15
CA GLY A 20 -20.70 34.96 -20.47
C GLY A 20 -20.25 35.09 -19.01
N CYS A 21 -21.21 35.14 -18.08
CA CYS A 21 -20.95 34.93 -16.67
C CYS A 21 -20.47 33.47 -16.48
N GLY A 22 -19.18 33.26 -16.62
CA GLY A 22 -18.55 32.10 -16.05
C GLY A 22 -18.75 32.18 -14.54
N ILE A 23 -19.43 31.19 -13.94
CA ILE A 23 -19.51 31.03 -12.49
C ILE A 23 -18.05 30.93 -12.02
N PRO A 24 -17.53 31.86 -11.21
CA PRO A 24 -16.18 31.72 -10.69
C PRO A 24 -16.10 30.42 -9.88
N LYS A 25 -15.19 29.51 -10.26
CA LYS A 25 -14.80 28.44 -9.38
C LYS A 25 -14.41 29.09 -8.05
N PRO A 26 -14.90 28.56 -6.90
CA PRO A 26 -14.49 29.08 -5.61
C PRO A 26 -12.97 28.96 -5.54
N GLU A 27 -12.25 30.09 -5.61
CA GLU A 27 -10.84 30.14 -5.31
C GLU A 27 -10.70 29.82 -3.83
N THR A 28 -10.17 28.65 -3.53
CA THR A 28 -9.78 28.30 -2.16
C THR A 28 -8.74 29.35 -1.74
N PRO A 29 -8.94 30.09 -0.66
CA PRO A 29 -7.97 31.10 -0.23
C PRO A 29 -6.62 30.39 0.01
N VAL A 30 -5.60 30.79 -0.75
CA VAL A 30 -4.22 30.34 -0.55
C VAL A 30 -3.78 30.90 0.80
N THR A 31 -3.79 30.05 1.83
CA THR A 31 -3.23 30.41 3.12
C THR A 31 -1.71 30.49 2.99
N SER A 32 -1.03 31.32 3.78
CA SER A 32 0.43 31.49 3.75
C SER A 32 1.19 30.16 4.03
N ASP A 33 0.52 29.15 4.56
CA ASP A 33 1.08 27.87 5.00
C ASP A 33 0.75 26.70 4.04
N GLY A 34 0.06 26.97 2.92
CA GLY A 34 -0.29 25.96 1.91
C GLY A 34 0.91 25.61 1.02
N TYR A 35 0.93 24.38 0.54
CA TYR A 35 1.96 23.86 -0.36
C TYR A 35 1.37 22.91 -1.40
N THR A 36 2.16 22.55 -2.39
CA THR A 36 1.77 21.60 -3.44
C THR A 36 2.66 20.38 -3.41
N VAL A 37 2.07 19.23 -3.78
CA VAL A 37 2.81 17.99 -4.04
C VAL A 37 2.43 17.48 -5.42
N THR A 38 3.34 16.78 -6.09
CA THR A 38 3.04 16.05 -7.33
C THR A 38 2.80 14.60 -6.96
N ASP A 39 1.60 14.08 -7.28
CA ASP A 39 1.23 12.71 -6.98
C ASP A 39 1.85 11.70 -7.98
N HIS A 40 1.64 10.40 -7.76
CA HIS A 40 2.18 9.35 -8.62
C HIS A 40 1.68 9.43 -10.07
N GLU A 41 0.47 9.94 -10.30
CA GLU A 41 -0.09 10.13 -11.65
C GLU A 41 0.37 11.44 -12.32
N GLY A 42 1.22 12.25 -11.65
CA GLY A 42 1.73 13.52 -12.15
C GLY A 42 0.79 14.70 -11.90
N ASN A 43 -0.28 14.54 -11.11
CA ASN A 43 -1.17 15.65 -10.78
C ASN A 43 -0.54 16.53 -9.69
N THR A 44 -0.64 17.84 -9.85
CA THR A 44 -0.29 18.79 -8.79
C THR A 44 -1.47 18.96 -7.83
N VAL A 45 -1.28 18.57 -6.57
CA VAL A 45 -2.29 18.64 -5.51
C VAL A 45 -1.93 19.77 -4.54
N TYR A 46 -2.82 20.75 -4.38
CA TYR A 46 -2.67 21.81 -3.39
C TYR A 46 -3.19 21.33 -2.02
N ILE A 47 -2.38 21.47 -0.99
CA ILE A 47 -2.67 21.14 0.40
C ILE A 47 -2.65 22.43 1.21
N PRO A 48 -3.82 22.89 1.74
CA PRO A 48 -3.94 24.24 2.33
C PRO A 48 -3.16 24.45 3.63
N HIS A 49 -2.91 23.38 4.36
CA HIS A 49 -2.21 23.37 5.66
C HIS A 49 -1.69 21.97 5.95
N LYS A 50 -0.83 21.79 6.95
CA LYS A 50 -0.43 20.45 7.41
C LYS A 50 -1.67 19.65 7.86
N PRO A 51 -1.99 18.52 7.19
CA PRO A 51 -3.22 17.77 7.46
C PRO A 51 -3.24 17.14 8.86
N LYS A 52 -4.43 17.13 9.46
CA LYS A 52 -4.70 16.50 10.78
C LYS A 52 -5.88 15.54 10.75
N ARG A 53 -6.53 15.36 9.61
CA ARG A 53 -7.72 14.51 9.44
C ARG A 53 -7.56 13.69 8.17
N ILE A 54 -6.71 12.69 8.23
CA ILE A 54 -6.22 11.99 7.05
C ILE A 54 -6.96 10.65 6.89
N ILE A 55 -7.28 10.29 5.65
CA ILE A 55 -7.72 8.96 5.25
C ILE A 55 -6.66 8.38 4.32
N THR A 56 -6.23 7.16 4.62
CA THR A 56 -5.48 6.32 3.68
C THR A 56 -6.31 5.09 3.33
N ALA A 57 -6.20 4.60 2.11
CA ALA A 57 -7.05 3.49 1.65
C ALA A 57 -6.39 2.11 1.79
N GLN A 58 -5.11 2.05 2.22
CA GLN A 58 -4.32 0.83 2.22
C GLN A 58 -3.53 0.67 3.53
N LEU A 59 -3.37 -0.58 3.98
CA LEU A 59 -2.58 -0.94 5.16
C LEU A 59 -1.14 -0.40 5.11
N ALA A 60 -0.47 -0.50 3.96
CA ALA A 60 0.90 0.00 3.81
C ALA A 60 0.98 1.50 4.05
N PHE A 61 0.03 2.27 3.52
CA PHE A 61 -0.03 3.73 3.69
C PHE A 61 -0.42 4.13 5.12
N ASP A 62 -1.34 3.40 5.77
CA ASP A 62 -1.63 3.58 7.21
C ASP A 62 -0.33 3.43 8.02
N THR A 63 0.46 2.39 7.72
CA THR A 63 1.71 2.10 8.43
C THR A 63 2.78 3.15 8.18
N ILE A 64 2.97 3.57 6.92
CA ILE A 64 3.91 4.63 6.57
C ILE A 64 3.51 5.95 7.25
N LEU A 65 2.23 6.32 7.16
CA LEU A 65 1.72 7.55 7.72
C LEU A 65 1.93 7.62 9.25
N LEU A 66 1.63 6.53 9.97
CA LEU A 66 1.85 6.47 11.42
C LEU A 66 3.32 6.47 11.84
N GLY A 67 4.23 6.12 10.94
CA GLY A 67 5.65 6.32 11.13
C GLY A 67 6.06 7.81 11.13
N ILE A 68 5.19 8.71 10.64
CA ILE A 68 5.46 10.14 10.41
C ILE A 68 4.64 11.02 11.35
N VAL A 69 3.34 10.71 11.52
CA VAL A 69 2.40 11.51 12.34
C VAL A 69 1.72 10.65 13.39
N PRO A 70 1.21 11.24 14.49
CA PRO A 70 0.49 10.51 15.53
C PRO A 70 -0.86 9.96 15.04
N ALA A 71 -1.36 8.92 15.72
CA ALA A 71 -2.55 8.16 15.31
C ALA A 71 -3.85 8.98 15.30
N ASP A 72 -3.95 10.06 16.06
CA ASP A 72 -5.10 10.96 16.08
C ASP A 72 -5.26 11.79 14.78
N HIS A 73 -4.25 11.79 13.92
CA HIS A 73 -4.35 12.35 12.58
C HIS A 73 -5.09 11.44 11.61
N LEU A 74 -5.27 10.14 11.88
CA LEU A 74 -6.04 9.24 11.05
C LEU A 74 -7.50 9.21 11.51
N VAL A 75 -8.41 9.56 10.61
CA VAL A 75 -9.87 9.54 10.90
C VAL A 75 -10.55 8.26 10.44
N ALA A 76 -9.91 7.50 9.56
CA ALA A 76 -10.29 6.15 9.18
C ALA A 76 -9.04 5.39 8.74
N VAL A 77 -9.02 4.07 8.90
CA VAL A 77 -7.91 3.18 8.52
C VAL A 77 -8.42 1.96 7.77
N ASN A 78 -7.55 1.30 7.01
CA ASN A 78 -7.90 0.01 6.44
C ASN A 78 -8.22 -0.99 7.56
N VAL A 79 -9.24 -1.82 7.38
CA VAL A 79 -9.66 -2.77 8.43
C VAL A 79 -8.55 -3.75 8.80
N LEU A 80 -7.67 -4.10 7.85
CA LEU A 80 -6.51 -4.98 8.08
C LEU A 80 -5.46 -4.34 9.00
N SER A 81 -5.42 -3.02 9.09
CA SER A 81 -4.52 -2.31 10.01
C SER A 81 -4.79 -2.61 11.48
N LYS A 82 -6.00 -3.10 11.79
CA LYS A 82 -6.40 -3.49 13.16
C LYS A 82 -6.10 -4.95 13.49
N ASP A 83 -5.64 -5.74 12.53
CA ASP A 83 -5.29 -7.15 12.78
C ASP A 83 -3.85 -7.29 13.26
N PRO A 84 -3.58 -7.74 14.51
CA PRO A 84 -2.22 -7.89 15.01
C PRO A 84 -1.39 -8.95 14.30
N MET A 85 -2.00 -9.90 13.58
CA MET A 85 -1.25 -10.85 12.75
C MET A 85 -0.92 -10.25 11.39
N GLY A 86 -1.77 -9.32 10.91
CA GLY A 86 -1.66 -8.69 9.60
C GLY A 86 -0.93 -7.34 9.60
N SER A 87 -0.71 -6.73 10.79
CA SER A 87 -0.27 -5.33 10.87
C SER A 87 0.70 -5.09 12.03
N PHE A 88 1.71 -4.26 11.78
CA PHE A 88 2.63 -3.75 12.82
C PHE A 88 1.98 -2.65 13.69
N ILE A 89 0.88 -2.04 13.25
CA ILE A 89 0.26 -0.87 13.88
C ILE A 89 -1.07 -1.16 14.57
N ALA A 90 -1.44 -2.43 14.74
CA ALA A 90 -2.76 -2.79 15.28
C ALA A 90 -3.03 -2.19 16.67
N GLY A 91 -2.01 -2.09 17.51
CA GLY A 91 -2.08 -1.45 18.82
C GLY A 91 -2.37 0.06 18.74
N GLU A 92 -1.74 0.72 17.78
CA GLU A 92 -1.81 2.16 17.55
C GLU A 92 -3.21 2.61 17.08
N VAL A 93 -3.81 1.83 16.18
CA VAL A 93 -5.08 2.17 15.52
C VAL A 93 -6.31 1.57 16.16
N LYS A 94 -6.17 0.85 17.29
CA LYS A 94 -7.30 0.14 17.95
C LYS A 94 -8.49 1.03 18.23
N ASN A 95 -8.25 2.30 18.60
CA ASN A 95 -9.27 3.28 18.98
C ASN A 95 -9.85 4.07 17.79
N ILE A 96 -9.31 3.95 16.58
CA ILE A 96 -9.85 4.61 15.39
C ILE A 96 -11.19 3.95 15.05
N ARG A 97 -12.26 4.76 15.04
CA ARG A 97 -13.63 4.24 14.93
C ARG A 97 -13.97 3.71 13.54
N TYR A 98 -13.54 4.42 12.50
CA TYR A 98 -13.95 4.14 11.13
C TYR A 98 -12.92 3.30 10.41
N THR A 99 -13.42 2.35 9.62
CA THR A 99 -12.57 1.46 8.81
C THR A 99 -12.98 1.48 7.35
N ILE A 100 -11.99 1.20 6.50
CA ILE A 100 -12.12 1.04 5.05
C ILE A 100 -11.94 -0.46 4.75
N PRO A 101 -12.79 -1.08 3.92
CA PRO A 101 -12.66 -2.49 3.57
C PRO A 101 -11.35 -2.78 2.81
N PRO A 102 -10.91 -4.05 2.74
CA PRO A 102 -9.84 -4.46 1.86
C PRO A 102 -10.17 -4.05 0.41
N GLY A 103 -9.17 -3.58 -0.35
CA GLY A 103 -9.40 -3.02 -1.69
C GLY A 103 -9.72 -1.52 -1.72
N GLY A 104 -9.83 -0.88 -0.55
CA GLY A 104 -9.76 0.58 -0.44
C GLY A 104 -11.03 1.34 -0.85
N GLN A 105 -12.20 0.69 -0.99
CA GLN A 105 -13.44 1.37 -1.37
C GLN A 105 -13.85 2.40 -0.31
N ILE A 106 -13.96 3.66 -0.72
CA ILE A 106 -14.35 4.78 0.12
C ILE A 106 -15.74 5.26 -0.29
N SER A 107 -16.67 5.33 0.67
CA SER A 107 -17.99 5.88 0.44
C SER A 107 -18.06 7.37 0.76
N THR A 108 -18.90 8.11 0.04
CA THR A 108 -19.21 9.51 0.36
C THR A 108 -19.73 9.69 1.79
N GLY A 109 -20.49 8.71 2.28
CA GLY A 109 -20.97 8.70 3.67
C GLY A 109 -19.84 8.64 4.70
N LEU A 110 -18.74 7.94 4.42
CA LEU A 110 -17.55 7.92 5.27
C LEU A 110 -16.87 9.30 5.26
N ILE A 111 -16.68 9.89 4.06
CA ILE A 111 -16.06 11.22 3.90
C ILE A 111 -16.85 12.28 4.66
N MET A 112 -18.19 12.30 4.51
CA MET A 112 -19.04 13.27 5.19
C MET A 112 -18.99 13.12 6.72
N LYS A 113 -18.89 11.90 7.24
CA LYS A 113 -18.81 11.63 8.70
C LYS A 113 -17.45 11.99 9.27
N THR A 114 -16.39 11.72 8.54
CA THR A 114 -15.01 11.88 9.01
C THR A 114 -14.44 13.26 8.69
N LYS A 115 -14.96 13.96 7.66
CA LYS A 115 -14.50 15.27 7.20
C LYS A 115 -12.97 15.34 7.11
N PRO A 116 -12.35 14.53 6.25
CA PRO A 116 -10.90 14.53 6.11
C PRO A 116 -10.42 15.86 5.52
N ASP A 117 -9.17 16.22 5.79
CA ASP A 117 -8.49 17.36 5.13
C ASP A 117 -7.46 16.89 4.11
N LEU A 118 -7.18 15.58 4.06
CA LEU A 118 -6.37 14.93 3.02
C LEU A 118 -6.82 13.47 2.85
N LEU A 119 -6.87 13.01 1.58
CA LEU A 119 -6.97 11.59 1.26
C LEU A 119 -5.71 11.14 0.49
N ILE A 120 -5.11 10.03 0.90
CA ILE A 120 -4.00 9.38 0.21
C ILE A 120 -4.51 8.03 -0.28
N LEU A 121 -4.70 7.89 -1.58
CA LEU A 121 -5.34 6.75 -2.21
C LEU A 121 -4.35 6.00 -3.09
N THR A 122 -4.66 4.73 -3.37
CA THR A 122 -3.85 3.92 -4.27
C THR A 122 -4.23 4.15 -5.74
N ASP A 123 -3.30 3.86 -6.63
CA ASP A 123 -3.46 3.95 -8.09
C ASP A 123 -4.43 2.91 -8.70
N TYR A 124 -4.83 1.88 -7.94
CA TYR A 124 -5.85 0.91 -8.38
C TYR A 124 -7.28 1.28 -7.94
N ILE A 125 -7.48 2.39 -7.23
CA ILE A 125 -8.84 2.87 -6.91
C ILE A 125 -9.54 3.35 -8.18
N ASP A 126 -10.84 3.06 -8.26
CA ASP A 126 -11.68 3.48 -9.37
C ASP A 126 -11.61 4.99 -9.60
N LYS A 127 -11.30 5.38 -10.84
CA LYS A 127 -11.08 6.79 -11.22
C LYS A 127 -12.32 7.66 -10.98
N ASN A 128 -13.53 7.11 -11.19
CA ASN A 128 -14.76 7.87 -10.93
C ASN A 128 -14.89 8.21 -9.44
N THR A 129 -14.46 7.30 -8.57
CA THR A 129 -14.42 7.56 -7.12
C THR A 129 -13.45 8.69 -6.79
N VAL A 130 -12.25 8.70 -7.39
CA VAL A 130 -11.26 9.78 -7.20
C VAL A 130 -11.81 11.11 -7.68
N GLU A 131 -12.37 11.16 -8.90
CA GLU A 131 -12.96 12.38 -9.47
C GLU A 131 -14.13 12.90 -8.64
N MET A 132 -14.98 12.02 -8.17
CA MET A 132 -16.09 12.37 -7.27
C MET A 132 -15.56 13.02 -5.99
N ILE A 133 -14.53 12.46 -5.35
CA ILE A 133 -13.96 13.02 -4.13
C ILE A 133 -13.32 14.40 -4.41
N ARG A 134 -12.57 14.52 -5.51
CA ARG A 134 -11.98 15.80 -5.96
C ARG A 134 -13.06 16.87 -6.26
N SER A 135 -14.18 16.46 -6.85
CA SER A 135 -15.30 17.38 -7.14
C SER A 135 -15.99 17.92 -5.89
N LEU A 136 -15.90 17.20 -4.77
CA LEU A 136 -16.35 17.64 -3.45
C LEU A 136 -15.36 18.59 -2.76
N GLY A 137 -14.24 18.93 -3.41
CA GLY A 137 -13.25 19.89 -2.91
C GLY A 137 -12.20 19.29 -1.96
N TYR A 138 -12.09 17.96 -1.84
CA TYR A 138 -11.09 17.34 -1.00
C TYR A 138 -9.76 17.17 -1.74
N PRO A 139 -8.61 17.49 -1.10
CA PRO A 139 -7.29 17.14 -1.64
C PRO A 139 -7.13 15.60 -1.70
N VAL A 140 -6.79 15.10 -2.89
CA VAL A 140 -6.54 13.65 -3.13
C VAL A 140 -5.19 13.49 -3.76
N VAL A 141 -4.29 12.79 -3.07
CA VAL A 141 -2.97 12.37 -3.53
C VAL A 141 -3.04 10.90 -3.91
N ILE A 142 -2.71 10.57 -5.15
CA ILE A 142 -2.58 9.19 -5.61
C ILE A 142 -1.15 8.72 -5.36
N CYS A 143 -1.01 7.61 -4.65
CA CYS A 143 0.26 6.98 -4.35
C CYS A 143 0.27 5.56 -4.92
N HIS A 144 1.39 5.15 -5.52
CA HIS A 144 1.54 3.79 -6.02
C HIS A 144 1.56 2.77 -4.87
N SER A 145 0.82 1.67 -5.04
CA SER A 145 0.87 0.55 -4.10
C SER A 145 2.22 -0.15 -4.22
N PRO A 146 3.03 -0.26 -3.15
CA PRO A 146 4.38 -0.81 -3.27
C PRO A 146 4.42 -2.28 -3.68
N ASP A 147 5.15 -2.56 -4.75
CA ASP A 147 5.47 -3.90 -5.26
C ASP A 147 6.98 -4.19 -5.18
N SER A 148 7.78 -3.19 -4.83
CA SER A 148 9.24 -3.28 -4.63
C SER A 148 9.70 -2.44 -3.44
N HIS A 149 10.96 -2.65 -2.99
CA HIS A 149 11.56 -1.82 -1.94
C HIS A 149 11.74 -0.35 -2.39
N GLN A 150 11.94 -0.11 -3.69
CA GLN A 150 12.00 1.25 -4.23
C GLN A 150 10.64 1.94 -4.14
N ASP A 151 9.55 1.23 -4.44
CA ASP A 151 8.19 1.79 -4.32
C ASP A 151 7.84 2.13 -2.87
N ILE A 152 8.35 1.37 -1.88
CA ILE A 152 8.21 1.75 -0.46
C ILE A 152 8.90 3.09 -0.20
N ILE A 153 10.13 3.29 -0.72
CA ILE A 153 10.87 4.54 -0.57
C ILE A 153 10.09 5.70 -1.20
N ASP A 154 9.57 5.50 -2.40
CA ASP A 154 8.81 6.52 -3.12
C ASP A 154 7.48 6.85 -2.42
N ALA A 155 6.79 5.83 -1.88
CA ALA A 155 5.59 6.01 -1.07
C ALA A 155 5.88 6.79 0.23
N ILE A 156 6.96 6.45 0.97
CA ILE A 156 7.37 7.20 2.17
C ILE A 156 7.65 8.65 1.83
N LYS A 157 8.37 8.91 0.73
CA LYS A 157 8.71 10.26 0.27
C LYS A 157 7.44 11.05 -0.06
N LEU A 158 6.54 10.50 -0.88
CA LEU A 158 5.31 11.18 -1.27
C LEU A 158 4.39 11.43 -0.07
N ILE A 159 4.18 10.42 0.80
CA ILE A 159 3.33 10.54 1.98
C ILE A 159 3.89 11.59 2.95
N SER A 160 5.20 11.57 3.23
CA SER A 160 5.82 12.54 4.15
C SER A 160 5.75 13.98 3.63
N GLN A 161 5.93 14.18 2.32
CA GLN A 161 5.73 15.48 1.67
C GLN A 161 4.27 15.92 1.77
N SER A 162 3.32 14.99 1.53
CA SER A 162 1.88 15.29 1.55
C SER A 162 1.38 15.70 2.92
N VAL A 163 2.02 15.26 3.99
CA VAL A 163 1.65 15.66 5.36
C VAL A 163 2.56 16.76 5.95
N GLY A 164 3.52 17.26 5.15
CA GLY A 164 4.38 18.41 5.52
C GLY A 164 5.49 18.06 6.49
N TYR A 165 6.00 16.81 6.48
CA TYR A 165 7.11 16.33 7.31
C TYR A 165 8.12 15.51 6.47
N PRO A 166 8.68 16.06 5.36
CA PRO A 166 9.61 15.33 4.50
C PRO A 166 10.85 14.83 5.24
N GLU A 167 11.32 15.57 6.26
CA GLU A 167 12.46 15.19 7.09
C GLU A 167 12.23 13.91 7.90
N LYS A 168 10.98 13.65 8.33
CA LYS A 168 10.62 12.39 8.98
C LYS A 168 10.59 11.23 7.98
N GLY A 169 10.14 11.49 6.75
CA GLY A 169 10.24 10.53 5.67
C GLY A 169 11.67 10.10 5.38
N GLU A 170 12.61 11.05 5.31
CA GLU A 170 14.04 10.75 5.10
C GLU A 170 14.63 9.90 6.24
N LYS A 171 14.26 10.13 7.49
CA LYS A 171 14.67 9.26 8.60
C LYS A 171 14.20 7.82 8.42
N LEU A 172 12.90 7.60 8.07
CA LEU A 172 12.35 6.27 7.81
C LEU A 172 13.06 5.58 6.63
N ILE A 173 13.32 6.32 5.55
CA ILE A 173 14.03 5.81 4.37
C ILE A 173 15.47 5.38 4.75
N ASN A 174 16.18 6.20 5.50
CA ASN A 174 17.55 5.91 5.92
C ASN A 174 17.60 4.69 6.86
N LYS A 175 16.65 4.58 7.80
CA LYS A 175 16.53 3.40 8.67
C LYS A 175 16.27 2.14 7.85
N MET A 176 15.29 2.18 6.94
CA MET A 176 14.96 1.06 6.06
C MET A 176 16.18 0.64 5.22
N LYS A 177 16.89 1.58 4.59
CA LYS A 177 18.11 1.28 3.81
C LYS A 177 19.21 0.65 4.68
N SER A 178 19.41 1.16 5.89
CA SER A 178 20.37 0.60 6.84
C SER A 178 20.02 -0.83 7.25
N ASP A 179 18.73 -1.10 7.51
CA ASP A 179 18.25 -2.44 7.86
C ASP A 179 18.48 -3.43 6.71
N LEU A 180 18.10 -3.01 5.49
CA LEU A 180 18.31 -3.83 4.29
C LEU A 180 19.79 -4.13 4.06
N ALA A 181 20.68 -3.15 4.20
CA ALA A 181 22.12 -3.37 4.06
C ALA A 181 22.66 -4.35 5.10
N GLY A 182 22.22 -4.25 6.35
CA GLY A 182 22.60 -5.21 7.40
C GLY A 182 22.12 -6.63 7.14
N ILE A 183 20.90 -6.78 6.58
CA ILE A 183 20.36 -8.07 6.17
C ILE A 183 21.17 -8.65 5.00
N GLU A 184 21.43 -7.84 3.97
CA GLU A 184 22.20 -8.26 2.80
C GLU A 184 23.60 -8.75 3.19
N GLU A 185 24.28 -8.04 4.11
CA GLU A 185 25.60 -8.48 4.61
C GLU A 185 25.52 -9.83 5.30
N LYS A 186 24.51 -10.02 6.15
CA LYS A 186 24.30 -11.30 6.84
C LYS A 186 23.98 -12.44 5.87
N MET A 187 23.17 -12.19 4.84
CA MET A 187 22.80 -13.18 3.84
C MET A 187 23.98 -13.65 2.99
N LYS A 188 25.07 -12.88 2.86
CA LYS A 188 26.31 -13.32 2.20
C LYS A 188 27.01 -14.49 2.90
N GLU A 189 26.74 -14.70 4.19
CA GLU A 189 27.27 -15.83 4.94
C GLU A 189 26.58 -17.18 4.59
N ILE A 190 25.45 -17.12 3.86
CA ILE A 190 24.69 -18.30 3.45
C ILE A 190 25.26 -18.83 2.14
N HIS A 191 25.82 -20.06 2.19
CA HIS A 191 26.50 -20.70 1.06
C HIS A 191 25.73 -21.89 0.47
N THR A 192 24.49 -22.13 0.93
CA THR A 192 23.61 -23.16 0.37
C THR A 192 22.85 -22.62 -0.84
N ASP A 193 22.44 -23.53 -1.73
CA ASP A 193 21.52 -23.15 -2.82
C ASP A 193 20.24 -22.55 -2.23
N PRO A 194 19.73 -21.46 -2.82
CA PRO A 194 18.50 -20.84 -2.37
C PRO A 194 17.32 -21.82 -2.40
N PRO A 195 16.64 -22.06 -1.26
CA PRO A 195 15.48 -22.96 -1.22
C PRO A 195 14.30 -22.39 -1.97
N VAL A 196 13.41 -23.25 -2.46
CA VAL A 196 12.16 -22.87 -3.11
C VAL A 196 11.05 -22.81 -2.06
N GLY A 197 10.49 -21.64 -1.80
CA GLY A 197 9.35 -21.45 -0.93
C GLY A 197 8.05 -21.25 -1.71
N LEU A 198 6.97 -21.96 -1.36
CA LEU A 198 5.65 -21.77 -1.95
C LEU A 198 4.67 -21.20 -0.92
N LEU A 199 4.08 -20.05 -1.27
CA LEU A 199 3.07 -19.39 -0.44
C LEU A 199 1.73 -20.12 -0.46
N VAL A 200 1.21 -20.44 0.71
CA VAL A 200 -0.16 -20.93 0.92
C VAL A 200 -0.99 -19.81 1.56
N SER A 201 -1.74 -19.12 0.73
CA SER A 201 -2.57 -17.96 1.10
C SER A 201 -3.99 -18.09 0.56
N GLN A 202 -4.95 -17.44 1.20
CA GLN A 202 -6.31 -17.29 0.65
C GLN A 202 -6.33 -16.44 -0.63
N MET A 203 -5.38 -15.53 -0.78
CA MET A 203 -5.18 -14.76 -2.01
C MET A 203 -4.41 -15.63 -3.02
N GLN A 204 -5.11 -16.58 -3.66
CA GLN A 204 -4.50 -17.61 -4.50
C GLN A 204 -3.81 -17.08 -5.77
N SER A 205 -4.04 -15.82 -6.11
CA SER A 205 -3.39 -15.14 -7.24
C SER A 205 -2.29 -14.18 -6.80
N TYR A 206 -1.98 -14.07 -5.50
CA TYR A 206 -0.95 -13.19 -4.97
C TYR A 206 0.37 -13.93 -4.73
N GLY A 207 1.47 -13.19 -4.87
CA GLY A 207 2.80 -13.60 -4.45
C GLY A 207 3.72 -14.05 -5.59
N GLY A 208 3.29 -13.88 -6.84
CA GLY A 208 4.15 -14.10 -8.01
C GLY A 208 5.15 -12.96 -8.25
N PRO A 209 6.00 -13.10 -9.30
CA PRO A 209 6.98 -12.08 -9.70
C PRO A 209 6.34 -10.70 -9.86
N GLY A 210 6.98 -9.67 -9.31
CA GLY A 210 6.47 -8.30 -9.29
C GLY A 210 5.47 -8.04 -8.17
N SER A 211 5.47 -8.85 -7.12
CA SER A 211 4.76 -8.57 -5.87
C SER A 211 5.75 -8.21 -4.75
N MET A 212 5.28 -7.53 -3.73
CA MET A 212 6.09 -7.21 -2.55
C MET A 212 6.60 -8.47 -1.83
N TYR A 213 5.81 -9.56 -1.85
CA TYR A 213 6.25 -10.87 -1.34
C TYR A 213 7.46 -11.39 -2.11
N ASP A 214 7.40 -11.35 -3.44
CA ASP A 214 8.50 -11.78 -4.31
C ASP A 214 9.77 -10.95 -4.09
N ALA A 215 9.63 -9.63 -3.95
CA ALA A 215 10.73 -8.73 -3.62
C ALA A 215 11.39 -9.09 -2.27
N ASN A 216 10.59 -9.40 -1.24
CA ASN A 216 11.09 -9.81 0.07
C ASN A 216 11.75 -11.20 0.02
N LEU A 217 11.20 -12.17 -0.74
CA LEU A 217 11.83 -13.48 -0.94
C LEU A 217 13.18 -13.37 -1.64
N THR A 218 13.23 -12.59 -2.72
CA THR A 218 14.47 -12.37 -3.48
C THR A 218 15.56 -11.79 -2.59
N PHE A 219 15.20 -10.82 -1.75
CA PHE A 219 16.13 -10.20 -0.81
C PHE A 219 16.61 -11.19 0.28
N ALA A 220 15.74 -12.10 0.70
CA ALA A 220 16.08 -13.19 1.63
C ALA A 220 16.77 -14.40 0.93
N HIS A 221 17.20 -14.28 -0.31
CA HIS A 221 17.78 -15.33 -1.14
C HIS A 221 16.91 -16.60 -1.22
N ILE A 222 15.58 -16.45 -1.29
CA ILE A 222 14.62 -17.54 -1.42
C ILE A 222 14.05 -17.52 -2.85
N ARG A 223 14.03 -18.66 -3.52
CA ARG A 223 13.38 -18.77 -4.83
C ARG A 223 11.87 -18.84 -4.67
N ASN A 224 11.16 -18.04 -5.44
CA ASN A 224 9.71 -18.03 -5.42
C ASN A 224 9.13 -19.24 -6.16
N GLY A 225 8.37 -20.11 -5.45
CA GLY A 225 7.74 -21.29 -6.03
C GLY A 225 6.68 -20.95 -7.08
N ILE A 226 6.02 -19.79 -6.99
CA ILE A 226 5.06 -19.31 -7.98
C ILE A 226 5.77 -18.97 -9.29
N GLU A 227 6.90 -18.25 -9.22
CA GLU A 227 7.75 -17.96 -10.38
C GLU A 227 8.30 -19.26 -11.00
N LYS A 228 8.80 -20.19 -10.18
CA LYS A 228 9.30 -21.48 -10.64
C LYS A 228 8.23 -22.30 -11.36
N ALA A 229 6.96 -22.15 -10.98
CA ALA A 229 5.82 -22.74 -11.68
C ALA A 229 5.56 -22.08 -13.05
N GLY A 230 6.16 -20.92 -13.32
CA GLY A 230 5.98 -20.13 -14.54
C GLY A 230 4.79 -19.19 -14.48
N LEU A 231 4.29 -18.87 -13.28
CA LEU A 231 3.18 -17.96 -13.06
C LEU A 231 3.68 -16.55 -12.74
N LYS A 232 2.87 -15.56 -13.11
CA LYS A 232 3.02 -14.14 -12.74
C LYS A 232 2.14 -13.82 -11.53
N ASN A 233 2.39 -12.66 -10.93
CA ASN A 233 1.47 -12.11 -9.94
C ASN A 233 0.10 -11.84 -10.59
N GLY A 234 -0.99 -12.18 -9.90
CA GLY A 234 -2.34 -12.11 -10.43
C GLY A 234 -2.85 -13.41 -11.09
N GLU A 235 -1.97 -14.38 -11.37
CA GLU A 235 -2.37 -15.66 -11.96
C GLU A 235 -2.68 -16.70 -10.88
N TYR A 236 -3.69 -17.54 -11.16
CA TYR A 236 -4.18 -18.53 -10.21
C TYR A 236 -3.24 -19.74 -10.07
N LEU A 237 -2.90 -20.08 -8.84
CA LEU A 237 -2.08 -21.25 -8.52
C LEU A 237 -2.92 -22.55 -8.56
N SER A 238 -2.92 -23.24 -9.70
CA SER A 238 -3.56 -24.56 -9.85
C SER A 238 -2.72 -25.69 -9.23
N LYS A 239 -3.32 -26.86 -9.01
CA LYS A 239 -2.63 -28.05 -8.51
C LYS A 239 -1.46 -28.46 -9.39
N GLU A 240 -1.61 -28.35 -10.70
CA GLU A 240 -0.54 -28.65 -11.66
C GLU A 240 0.65 -27.70 -11.48
N MET A 241 0.36 -26.41 -11.27
CA MET A 241 1.40 -25.41 -11.00
C MET A 241 2.09 -25.64 -9.66
N VAL A 242 1.36 -26.10 -8.63
CA VAL A 242 1.93 -26.52 -7.36
C VAL A 242 2.93 -27.67 -7.57
N LEU A 243 2.60 -28.69 -8.37
CA LEU A 243 3.54 -29.77 -8.74
C LEU A 243 4.80 -29.23 -9.43
N LYS A 244 4.60 -28.34 -10.41
CA LYS A 244 5.69 -27.75 -11.20
C LYS A 244 6.62 -26.90 -10.34
N SER A 245 6.11 -26.26 -9.27
CA SER A 245 6.91 -25.47 -8.35
C SER A 245 7.90 -26.31 -7.56
N ASP A 246 7.57 -27.57 -7.24
CA ASP A 246 8.35 -28.51 -6.44
C ASP A 246 9.09 -27.81 -5.28
N PRO A 247 8.36 -27.29 -4.29
CA PRO A 247 8.92 -26.47 -3.23
C PRO A 247 9.72 -27.29 -2.21
N ASP A 248 10.75 -26.65 -1.63
CA ASP A 248 11.49 -27.19 -0.49
C ASP A 248 10.71 -27.02 0.82
N PHE A 249 9.85 -25.98 0.87
CA PHE A 249 8.99 -25.71 2.03
C PHE A 249 7.75 -24.92 1.62
N PHE A 250 6.71 -24.99 2.46
CA PHE A 250 5.49 -24.19 2.33
C PHE A 250 5.47 -23.08 3.37
N LEU A 251 5.25 -21.85 2.92
CA LEU A 251 4.97 -20.71 3.78
C LEU A 251 3.46 -20.54 3.94
N VAL A 252 2.98 -20.58 5.16
CA VAL A 252 1.55 -20.39 5.47
C VAL A 252 1.38 -19.04 6.14
N ALA A 253 0.63 -18.13 5.50
CA ALA A 253 0.24 -16.89 6.13
C ALA A 253 -0.65 -17.16 7.34
N ALA A 254 -0.18 -16.82 8.55
CA ALA A 254 -0.93 -16.97 9.78
C ALA A 254 -1.78 -15.71 10.00
N ASP A 255 -3.09 -15.84 9.83
CA ASP A 255 -4.03 -14.75 10.03
C ASP A 255 -4.75 -14.89 11.38
N ARG A 256 -5.22 -13.76 11.90
CA ARG A 256 -6.12 -13.81 13.05
C ARG A 256 -7.44 -14.48 12.70
N PRO A 257 -8.07 -15.07 13.71
CA PRO A 257 -9.36 -15.71 13.55
C PRO A 257 -10.55 -14.75 13.44
N VAL A 258 -10.56 -13.81 12.49
CA VAL A 258 -11.82 -13.10 12.16
C VAL A 258 -12.75 -14.04 11.39
N ASP A 259 -12.22 -15.00 10.66
CA ASP A 259 -12.94 -16.17 10.14
C ASP A 259 -12.01 -17.39 10.06
N THR A 260 -11.40 -17.76 11.19
CA THR A 260 -10.43 -18.88 11.28
C THR A 260 -10.94 -20.16 10.68
N ARG A 261 -12.26 -20.41 10.70
CA ARG A 261 -12.82 -21.64 10.17
C ARG A 261 -12.62 -21.77 8.67
N LYS A 262 -12.86 -20.69 7.89
CA LYS A 262 -12.68 -20.70 6.43
C LYS A 262 -11.21 -20.64 6.04
N THR A 263 -10.45 -19.71 6.61
CA THR A 263 -9.03 -19.52 6.34
C THR A 263 -8.22 -20.76 6.67
N ASN A 264 -8.40 -21.28 7.87
CA ASN A 264 -7.72 -22.51 8.30
C ASN A 264 -8.25 -23.75 7.56
N LYS A 265 -9.51 -23.76 7.11
CA LYS A 265 -10.05 -24.85 6.31
C LYS A 265 -9.32 -24.91 4.96
N TYR A 266 -9.22 -23.79 4.22
CA TYR A 266 -8.51 -23.74 2.95
C TYR A 266 -7.07 -24.21 3.08
N LYS A 267 -6.31 -23.66 4.04
CA LYS A 267 -4.89 -24.03 4.25
C LYS A 267 -4.74 -25.51 4.61
N ARG A 268 -5.60 -26.05 5.49
CA ARG A 268 -5.60 -27.48 5.82
C ARG A 268 -5.95 -28.36 4.63
N GLU A 269 -6.98 -27.99 3.84
CA GLU A 269 -7.37 -28.73 2.66
C GLU A 269 -6.29 -28.70 1.58
N PHE A 270 -5.64 -27.56 1.39
CA PHE A 270 -4.51 -27.44 0.48
C PHE A 270 -3.36 -28.34 0.90
N LEU A 271 -2.93 -28.26 2.17
CA LEU A 271 -1.82 -29.08 2.67
C LEU A 271 -2.15 -30.59 2.73
N ALA A 272 -3.41 -30.95 2.93
CA ALA A 272 -3.88 -32.33 2.92
C ALA A 272 -4.12 -32.91 1.50
N ASP A 273 -4.01 -32.07 0.46
CA ASP A 273 -4.21 -32.51 -0.92
C ASP A 273 -3.21 -33.62 -1.28
N PRO A 274 -3.66 -34.75 -1.89
CA PRO A 274 -2.78 -35.84 -2.29
C PRO A 274 -1.58 -35.39 -3.14
N VAL A 275 -1.77 -34.39 -4.00
CA VAL A 275 -0.69 -33.85 -4.81
C VAL A 275 0.38 -33.18 -3.94
N VAL A 276 -0.01 -32.35 -2.97
CA VAL A 276 0.91 -31.69 -2.04
C VAL A 276 1.64 -32.72 -1.18
N GLN A 277 0.97 -33.81 -0.80
CA GLN A 277 1.55 -34.89 -0.01
C GLN A 277 2.62 -35.72 -0.75
N THR A 278 2.75 -35.58 -2.08
CA THR A 278 3.86 -36.19 -2.84
C THR A 278 5.11 -35.32 -2.89
N MET A 279 5.04 -34.05 -2.46
CA MET A 279 6.14 -33.11 -2.62
C MET A 279 7.20 -33.23 -1.54
N LYS A 280 8.44 -32.87 -1.87
CA LYS A 280 9.57 -32.88 -0.93
C LYS A 280 9.35 -31.95 0.26
N GLY A 281 8.72 -30.79 0.04
CA GLY A 281 8.42 -29.81 1.08
C GLY A 281 7.25 -30.13 2.01
N ARG A 282 6.53 -31.24 1.80
CA ARG A 282 5.31 -31.58 2.56
C ARG A 282 5.46 -31.60 4.08
N HIS A 283 6.64 -31.89 4.56
CA HIS A 283 6.97 -31.97 6.00
C HIS A 283 7.56 -30.65 6.52
N ASN A 284 7.85 -29.71 5.65
CA ASN A 284 8.43 -28.42 6.00
C ASN A 284 7.40 -27.31 5.76
N VAL A 285 6.49 -27.16 6.70
CA VAL A 285 5.41 -26.16 6.65
C VAL A 285 5.65 -25.14 7.75
N VAL A 286 5.95 -23.92 7.36
CA VAL A 286 6.27 -22.82 8.28
C VAL A 286 5.14 -21.79 8.26
N ALA A 287 4.51 -21.55 9.41
CA ALA A 287 3.51 -20.52 9.58
C ALA A 287 4.18 -19.23 10.05
N VAL A 288 3.95 -18.14 9.32
CA VAL A 288 4.44 -16.80 9.69
C VAL A 288 3.29 -15.82 9.75
N PRO A 289 3.31 -14.82 10.64
CA PRO A 289 2.32 -13.74 10.66
C PRO A 289 2.15 -13.10 9.28
N SER A 290 0.90 -12.87 8.89
CA SER A 290 0.60 -12.34 7.55
C SER A 290 1.19 -10.94 7.31
N ARG A 291 1.51 -10.18 8.39
CA ARG A 291 2.23 -8.90 8.28
C ARG A 291 3.62 -9.02 7.65
N TYR A 292 4.26 -10.21 7.69
CA TYR A 292 5.53 -10.43 6.99
C TYR A 292 5.34 -10.80 5.51
N ILE A 293 4.21 -11.42 5.19
CA ILE A 293 3.88 -11.81 3.81
C ILE A 293 3.48 -10.60 2.97
N TYR A 294 2.67 -9.69 3.55
CA TYR A 294 2.08 -8.54 2.85
C TYR A 294 2.74 -7.20 3.24
N CYS A 295 4.02 -7.22 3.60
CA CYS A 295 4.73 -6.05 4.11
C CYS A 295 5.26 -5.16 2.98
N GLY A 296 4.53 -4.08 2.67
CA GLY A 296 4.94 -3.03 1.73
C GLY A 296 5.16 -1.67 2.43
N ASN A 297 5.93 -1.64 3.52
CA ASN A 297 6.16 -0.44 4.32
C ASN A 297 7.55 -0.45 4.98
N GLN A 298 7.90 0.58 5.75
CA GLN A 298 9.22 0.75 6.40
C GLN A 298 9.65 -0.42 7.30
N ASN A 299 8.73 -1.32 7.68
CA ASN A 299 9.05 -2.49 8.50
C ASN A 299 9.45 -3.72 7.66
N CYS A 300 9.69 -3.58 6.35
CA CYS A 300 10.01 -4.70 5.45
C CYS A 300 11.28 -5.47 5.89
N GLY A 301 12.21 -4.84 6.61
CA GLY A 301 13.36 -5.52 7.19
C GLY A 301 12.96 -6.64 8.15
N TRP A 302 11.92 -6.45 8.97
CA TRP A 302 11.38 -7.52 9.84
C TRP A 302 10.76 -8.66 9.03
N ALA A 303 10.06 -8.34 7.94
CA ALA A 303 9.48 -9.34 7.05
C ALA A 303 10.58 -10.20 6.41
N ILE A 304 11.63 -9.59 5.87
CA ILE A 304 12.75 -10.31 5.25
C ILE A 304 13.47 -11.22 6.26
N LYS A 305 13.75 -10.71 7.46
CA LYS A 305 14.37 -11.50 8.54
C LYS A 305 13.52 -12.72 8.93
N ALA A 306 12.20 -12.52 9.08
CA ALA A 306 11.29 -13.62 9.41
C ALA A 306 11.21 -14.67 8.30
N LEU A 307 11.19 -14.24 7.03
CA LEU A 307 11.20 -15.15 5.87
C LEU A 307 12.52 -15.91 5.76
N ALA A 308 13.66 -15.26 6.00
CA ALA A 308 14.97 -15.90 6.02
C ALA A 308 15.05 -16.96 7.16
N ASN A 309 14.59 -16.63 8.35
CA ASN A 309 14.50 -17.59 9.46
C ASN A 309 13.61 -18.79 9.11
N ALA A 310 12.47 -18.55 8.43
CA ALA A 310 11.58 -19.61 7.99
C ALA A 310 12.24 -20.57 6.97
N ALA A 311 13.03 -20.02 6.07
CA ALA A 311 13.65 -20.78 4.98
C ALA A 311 14.91 -21.54 5.42
N TYR A 312 15.74 -20.90 6.24
CA TYR A 312 17.09 -21.38 6.58
C TYR A 312 17.20 -21.92 8.00
N GLY A 313 16.24 -21.63 8.88
CA GLY A 313 16.22 -22.06 10.28
C GLY A 313 16.42 -23.55 10.48
N PRO A 314 15.85 -24.44 9.67
CA PRO A 314 16.10 -25.90 9.79
C PRO A 314 17.56 -26.31 9.61
N VAL A 315 18.37 -25.50 8.92
CA VAL A 315 19.81 -25.83 8.64
C VAL A 315 20.75 -25.03 9.53
N TYR A 316 20.47 -23.74 9.72
CA TYR A 316 21.38 -22.79 10.37
C TYR A 316 20.94 -22.36 11.77
N GLY A 317 19.73 -22.74 12.20
CA GLY A 317 19.09 -22.14 13.37
C GLY A 317 18.54 -20.73 13.06
N GLU A 318 18.26 -19.95 14.09
CA GLU A 318 17.77 -18.58 13.93
C GLU A 318 18.87 -17.68 13.38
N LEU A 319 18.71 -17.20 12.13
CA LEU A 319 19.68 -16.32 11.47
C LEU A 319 19.61 -14.89 11.97
N PHE A 320 18.41 -14.44 12.27
CA PHE A 320 18.11 -13.07 12.70
C PHE A 320 17.29 -13.11 13.98
N ASP A 321 17.73 -12.41 15.01
CA ASP A 321 16.89 -12.13 16.16
C ASP A 321 15.76 -11.18 15.75
N ILE A 322 14.51 -11.60 15.95
CA ILE A 322 13.29 -10.82 15.73
C ILE A 322 12.48 -10.65 17.02
N SER A 323 13.07 -10.97 18.18
CA SER A 323 12.37 -10.88 19.47
C SER A 323 12.06 -9.45 19.89
N ASP A 324 12.81 -8.46 19.39
CA ASP A 324 12.62 -7.03 19.60
C ASP A 324 11.83 -6.33 18.47
N GLU A 325 11.10 -7.11 17.65
CA GLU A 325 10.25 -6.57 16.59
C GLU A 325 9.32 -5.46 17.12
N HIS A 326 9.39 -4.32 16.49
CA HIS A 326 8.56 -3.18 16.81
C HIS A 326 8.15 -2.39 15.57
N PHE A 327 7.14 -1.55 15.73
CA PHE A 327 6.74 -0.60 14.70
C PHE A 327 7.75 0.55 14.63
N ILE A 328 8.31 0.81 13.43
CA ILE A 328 9.34 1.83 13.20
C ILE A 328 8.70 3.20 13.00
N ARG A 329 9.05 4.17 13.85
CA ARG A 329 8.63 5.57 13.80
C ARG A 329 9.83 6.51 13.60
N ALA A 330 9.61 7.59 12.85
CA ALA A 330 10.65 8.61 12.63
C ALA A 330 11.04 9.36 13.92
N ASP A 331 10.14 9.42 14.91
CA ASP A 331 10.40 10.11 16.18
C ASP A 331 11.26 9.25 17.14
N ASP A 332 11.40 7.94 16.88
CA ASP A 332 12.24 7.02 17.64
C ASP A 332 13.66 6.90 17.05
N LEU A 333 13.91 7.55 15.92
CA LEU A 333 15.17 7.59 15.17
C LEU A 333 15.85 8.95 15.34
#